data_ab1788456d56810e43838af4b5cd91ee
#
_entry.id   ab1788456d56810e43838af4b5cd91ee
#
_cell.length_a   1.000
_cell.length_b   1.000
_cell.length_c   1.000
_cell.angle_alpha   90.00
_cell.angle_beta   90.00
_cell.angle_gamma   90.00
#
_symmetry.space_group_name_H-M   'P 1'
#
loop_
_entity.id
_entity.type
_entity.pdbx_description
1 polymer ?
#
loop_
_entity_poly.entity_id
_entity_poly.type
_entity_poly.pdbx_seq_one_letter_code
_entity_poly.pdbx_strand_id
1 'polypeptide(L)'
;MNEIIEFEVLSNYHIWLKFQDGYEKIVNIKPLIGKGFTKELLEANNFNKVIIEPGGGLGWYNGYDICPNFLREMPEEKKHVA
;
A
#
# COMPACT_ATOMS: atom_id res chain seq x y z
N MET A 1 -9.02 9.86 12.27
CA MET A 1 -9.14 8.66 11.47
C MET A 1 -7.89 8.45 10.66
N ASN A 2 -7.59 7.22 10.33
CA ASN A 2 -6.35 6.88 9.66
C ASN A 2 -6.50 6.77 8.14
N GLU A 3 -7.27 7.67 7.56
CA GLU A 3 -7.47 7.65 6.12
C GLU A 3 -6.21 8.10 5.39
N ILE A 4 -5.87 7.37 4.33
CA ILE A 4 -4.78 7.74 3.46
C ILE A 4 -5.30 8.77 2.46
N ILE A 5 -4.56 9.87 2.30
CA ILE A 5 -4.95 10.94 1.38
C ILE A 5 -4.01 11.04 0.18
N GLU A 6 -2.80 10.49 0.28
CA GLU A 6 -1.85 10.46 -0.83
C GLU A 6 -1.03 9.20 -0.74
N PHE A 7 -0.58 8.74 -1.89
CA PHE A 7 0.37 7.63 -1.93
C PHE A 7 1.26 7.77 -3.15
N GLU A 8 2.39 7.06 -3.10
CA GLU A 8 3.27 6.95 -4.26
C GLU A 8 3.85 5.54 -4.26
N VAL A 9 3.73 4.85 -5.40
CA VAL A 9 4.31 3.53 -5.56
C VAL A 9 5.81 3.69 -5.81
N LEU A 10 6.60 3.04 -4.98
CA LEU A 10 8.05 3.06 -5.08
C LEU A 10 8.52 1.73 -5.65
N SER A 11 9.82 1.53 -5.72
CA SER A 11 10.36 0.27 -6.23
C SER A 11 10.18 -0.85 -5.22
N ASN A 12 10.27 -2.10 -5.70
CA ASN A 12 10.30 -3.29 -4.86
C ASN A 12 9.09 -3.41 -3.94
N TYR A 13 7.88 -3.07 -4.48
CA TYR A 13 6.61 -3.25 -3.76
C TYR A 13 6.49 -2.39 -2.52
N HIS A 14 7.23 -1.30 -2.46
CA HIS A 14 7.09 -0.33 -1.39
C HIS A 14 6.15 0.78 -1.84
N ILE A 15 5.41 1.33 -0.87
CA ILE A 15 4.50 2.44 -1.13
C ILE A 15 4.69 3.49 -0.05
N TRP A 16 4.88 4.73 -0.46
CA TRP A 16 4.86 5.86 0.44
C TRP A 16 3.41 6.26 0.66
N LEU A 17 3.06 6.53 1.91
CA LEU A 17 1.71 6.87 2.32
C LEU A 17 1.72 8.18 3.09
N LYS A 18 0.68 8.98 2.87
CA LYS A 18 0.41 10.14 3.72
C LYS A 18 -1.01 10.00 4.24
N PHE A 19 -1.15 10.12 5.55
CA PHE A 19 -2.44 9.99 6.23
C PHE A 19 -3.08 11.35 6.44
N GLN A 20 -4.36 11.34 6.77
CA GLN A 20 -5.17 12.54 6.91
C GLN A 20 -4.60 13.49 7.95
N ASP A 21 -3.97 12.98 9.00
CA ASP A 21 -3.40 13.80 10.06
C ASP A 21 -1.99 14.30 9.73
N GLY A 22 -1.51 14.03 8.52
CA GLY A 22 -0.21 14.48 8.07
C GLY A 22 0.93 13.49 8.28
N TYR A 23 0.67 12.37 8.98
CA TYR A 23 1.69 11.37 9.21
C TYR A 23 2.06 10.69 7.88
N GLU A 24 3.35 10.49 7.67
CA GLU A 24 3.86 9.86 6.45
C GLU A 24 4.69 8.65 6.82
N LYS A 25 4.66 7.63 5.96
CA LYS A 25 5.48 6.46 6.16
C LYS A 25 5.63 5.70 4.85
N ILE A 26 6.63 4.84 4.79
CA ILE A 26 6.82 3.91 3.68
C ILE A 26 6.56 2.51 4.21
N VAL A 27 5.77 1.74 3.48
CA VAL A 27 5.45 0.37 3.87
C VAL A 27 5.89 -0.58 2.76
N ASN A 28 6.27 -1.79 3.16
CA ASN A 28 6.62 -2.86 2.22
C ASN A 28 5.42 -3.79 2.09
N ILE A 29 4.82 -3.78 0.91
CA ILE A 29 3.61 -4.56 0.65
C ILE A 29 3.93 -6.01 0.29
N LYS A 30 5.17 -6.30 -0.12
CA LYS A 30 5.49 -7.62 -0.64
C LYS A 30 5.11 -8.77 0.28
N PRO A 31 5.30 -8.69 1.60
CA PRO A 31 4.91 -9.81 2.45
C PRO A 31 3.40 -10.12 2.45
N LEU A 32 2.59 -9.18 1.98
CA LEU A 32 1.14 -9.32 2.00
C LEU A 32 0.58 -9.92 0.71
N ILE A 33 1.39 -10.02 -0.33
CA ILE A 33 0.92 -10.47 -1.65
C ILE A 33 1.78 -11.63 -2.12
N GLY A 34 1.34 -12.28 -3.19
CA GLY A 34 2.11 -13.35 -3.80
C GLY A 34 1.49 -14.73 -3.62
N LYS A 35 0.34 -14.82 -2.96
CA LYS A 35 -0.35 -16.09 -2.76
C LYS A 35 -1.79 -15.95 -3.19
N GLY A 36 -2.35 -17.03 -3.72
CA GLY A 36 -3.73 -17.03 -4.13
C GLY A 36 -3.99 -15.93 -5.16
N PHE A 37 -5.11 -15.23 -4.99
CA PHE A 37 -5.50 -14.23 -5.98
C PHE A 37 -4.62 -12.97 -5.91
N THR A 38 -3.80 -12.82 -4.88
CA THR A 38 -2.88 -11.68 -4.83
C THR A 38 -1.59 -11.94 -5.57
N LYS A 39 -1.40 -13.16 -6.11
CA LYS A 39 -0.18 -13.48 -6.83
C LYS A 39 0.01 -12.60 -8.06
N GLU A 40 -1.09 -12.22 -8.71
CA GLU A 40 -1.00 -11.37 -9.90
C GLU A 40 -0.50 -9.97 -9.57
N LEU A 41 -0.54 -9.56 -8.31
CA LEU A 41 -0.05 -8.25 -7.92
C LEU A 41 1.47 -8.18 -7.88
N LEU A 42 2.14 -9.32 -8.06
CA LEU A 42 3.60 -9.30 -8.22
C LEU A 42 4.02 -8.73 -9.57
N GLU A 43 3.10 -8.67 -10.53
CA GLU A 43 3.34 -8.00 -11.80
C GLU A 43 3.29 -6.50 -11.57
N ALA A 44 4.34 -5.79 -12.02
CA ALA A 44 4.43 -4.35 -11.77
C ALA A 44 3.23 -3.59 -12.32
N ASN A 45 2.76 -3.96 -13.53
CA ASN A 45 1.61 -3.27 -14.12
C ASN A 45 0.36 -3.43 -13.27
N ASN A 46 0.20 -4.57 -12.61
CA ASN A 46 -0.95 -4.79 -11.76
C ASN A 46 -0.79 -4.09 -10.42
N PHE A 47 0.38 -4.18 -9.84
CA PHE A 47 0.65 -3.55 -8.56
C PHE A 47 0.45 -2.03 -8.66
N ASN A 48 0.87 -1.44 -9.77
CA ASN A 48 0.80 0.01 -9.95
C ASN A 48 -0.62 0.53 -10.13
N LYS A 49 -1.61 -0.36 -10.24
CA LYS A 49 -3.01 0.05 -10.36
C LYS A 49 -3.68 0.30 -9.02
N VAL A 50 -2.91 0.32 -7.95
CA VAL A 50 -3.44 0.59 -6.61
C VAL A 50 -4.15 1.93 -6.57
N ILE A 51 -5.23 1.99 -5.80
CA ILE A 51 -6.00 3.22 -5.60
C ILE A 51 -6.29 3.42 -4.12
N ILE A 52 -6.65 4.63 -3.75
CA ILE A 52 -7.20 4.89 -2.43
C ILE A 52 -8.70 4.60 -2.49
N GLU A 53 -9.15 3.69 -1.65
CA GLU A 53 -10.56 3.30 -1.66
C GLU A 53 -11.39 4.22 -0.79
N PRO A 54 -12.72 4.24 -0.99
CA PRO A 54 -13.61 4.91 -0.04
C PRO A 54 -13.32 4.34 1.34
N GLY A 55 -13.14 5.20 2.31
CA GLY A 55 -12.75 4.75 3.64
C GLY A 55 -11.26 4.89 3.91
N GLY A 56 -10.46 5.18 2.87
CA GLY A 56 -9.09 5.59 3.06
C GLY A 56 -8.04 4.50 3.04
N GLY A 57 -8.41 3.25 2.73
CA GLY A 57 -7.42 2.18 2.57
C GLY A 57 -6.92 2.10 1.15
N LEU A 58 -6.05 1.13 0.90
CA LEU A 58 -5.55 0.86 -0.45
C LEU A 58 -6.28 -0.33 -1.04
N GLY A 59 -6.55 -0.26 -2.33
CA GLY A 59 -7.23 -1.36 -3.01
C GLY A 59 -6.71 -1.57 -4.40
N TRP A 60 -6.94 -2.78 -4.91
CA TRP A 60 -6.54 -3.17 -6.25
C TRP A 60 -7.75 -3.71 -7.01
N TYR A 61 -7.65 -3.69 -8.32
CA TYR A 61 -8.76 -4.05 -9.22
C TYR A 61 -9.28 -5.47 -8.98
N ASN A 62 -8.44 -6.36 -8.44
CA ASN A 62 -8.82 -7.76 -8.26
C ASN A 62 -9.57 -8.02 -6.95
N GLY A 63 -9.92 -6.96 -6.22
CA GLY A 63 -10.67 -7.09 -4.98
C GLY A 63 -9.82 -7.13 -3.72
N TYR A 64 -8.50 -7.15 -3.85
CA TYR A 64 -7.64 -7.11 -2.68
C TYR A 64 -7.60 -5.69 -2.13
N ASP A 65 -7.80 -5.56 -0.83
CA ASP A 65 -7.70 -4.24 -0.20
C ASP A 65 -7.01 -4.38 1.16
N ILE A 66 -6.48 -3.25 1.63
CA ILE A 66 -5.79 -3.20 2.90
C ILE A 66 -6.36 -2.05 3.71
N CYS A 67 -6.84 -2.36 4.91
CA CYS A 67 -7.43 -1.40 5.81
C CYS A 67 -6.40 -0.31 6.18
N PRO A 68 -6.81 0.94 6.26
CA PRO A 68 -5.87 2.01 6.61
C PRO A 68 -5.28 1.84 8.02
N ASN A 69 -6.06 1.30 8.95
CA ASN A 69 -5.53 1.06 10.29
C ASN A 69 -4.41 0.04 10.27
N PHE A 70 -4.57 -1.01 9.46
CA PHE A 70 -3.53 -2.01 9.33
C PHE A 70 -2.26 -1.38 8.76
N LEU A 71 -2.41 -0.54 7.72
CA LEU A 71 -1.27 0.12 7.12
C LEU A 71 -0.59 1.06 8.10
N ARG A 72 -1.38 1.73 8.96
CA ARG A 72 -0.82 2.63 9.96
C ARG A 72 0.04 1.87 10.96
N GLU A 73 -0.34 0.64 11.28
CA GLU A 73 0.36 -0.16 12.28
C GLU A 73 1.49 -1.01 11.71
N MET A 74 1.60 -1.11 10.39
CA MET A 74 2.69 -1.85 9.80
C MET A 74 4.04 -1.23 10.18
N PRO A 75 5.09 -2.07 10.27
CA PRO A 75 6.44 -1.52 10.47
C PRO A 75 6.78 -0.52 9.39
N GLU A 76 7.38 0.58 9.79
CA GLU A 76 7.80 1.60 8.84
C GLU A 76 9.14 1.20 8.24
N GLU A 77 9.26 1.34 6.91
CA GLU A 77 10.54 1.15 6.24
C GLU A 77 11.26 2.48 6.28
N LYS A 78 12.22 2.59 7.18
CA LYS A 78 12.89 3.86 7.42
C LYS A 78 13.79 4.28 6.28
N LYS A 79 14.22 3.32 5.48
CA LYS A 79 15.12 3.60 4.39
C LYS A 79 14.68 2.77 3.19
N HIS A 80 14.34 3.45 2.11
CA HIS A 80 14.00 2.78 0.87
C HIS A 80 15.15 2.98 -0.10
N VAL A 81 15.71 1.87 -0.59
CA VAL A 81 16.77 1.91 -1.57
C VAL A 81 16.18 1.51 -2.91
N ALA A 82 16.19 2.44 -3.84
CA ALA A 82 15.63 2.22 -5.16
C ALA A 82 16.52 1.30 -6.00
#